data_2eb77c2490e7242b223f886ad1ba42d2
#
_entry.id   2eb77c2490e7242b223f886ad1ba42d2
#
_cell.length_a   1.000
_cell.length_b   1.000
_cell.length_c   1.000
_cell.angle_alpha   90.00
_cell.angle_beta   90.00
_cell.angle_gamma   90.00
#
_symmetry.space_group_name_H-M   'P 1'
#
loop_
_entity.id
_entity.type
_entity.pdbx_description
1 polymer ?
#
loop_
_entity_poly.entity_id
_entity_poly.type
_entity_poly.pdbx_seq_one_letter_code
_entity_poly.pdbx_strand_id
1 'polypeptide(L)'
;MQVIIVGCGKVGRNLAEQLQAEDIDITLVDIVADKINDLCENIDAMGIVGNGASINTLMEAGVDTADILIAVTASDELNLLCCLIAQKANHCQTIARVRNPIYGKEIGFIKERLGVTMIINPELAAAQEISRLLRFPSAIKIDTCARGRVELLKFKVLPEFKLDGMSVSQVSDTFRSDILVCAIESPDNVSIPGGDHIIHNGDMVSILASPLNAASFFRKIGLKTNQVKNCIIVGGGTISFYLARALLDMKISVKIIEQNKERCEHLSELLPDATIINGDGTNRSLLLEEGLTESESFVTLTNLDEENVFLALFAKSISDAKLVAKVNRLEFDDVIDTLDIGSIIYPKNITADYILQYVRAAQNSIGSNVETLYHILDGNAEALEFAIREESQVTDIPLADLNLRKNLLVGCLNRNGHIRIPRGQDTIQVGDTVIIVTTHKGLRDITDILA
;
A
#
# COMPACT_ATOMS: atom_id res chain seq x y z
N MET A 1 0.36 8.07 23.35
CA MET A 1 0.99 6.80 22.88
C MET A 1 2.45 7.09 22.62
N GLN A 2 3.34 6.24 23.14
CA GLN A 2 4.78 6.44 23.02
C GLN A 2 5.39 5.40 22.06
N VAL A 3 6.08 5.86 21.01
CA VAL A 3 6.69 5.04 19.97
C VAL A 3 8.20 5.27 19.90
N ILE A 4 8.97 4.20 19.96
CA ILE A 4 10.42 4.24 19.76
C ILE A 4 10.74 3.78 18.33
N ILE A 5 11.48 4.59 17.57
CA ILE A 5 11.96 4.25 16.23
C ILE A 5 13.48 4.04 16.28
N VAL A 6 13.93 2.81 16.00
CA VAL A 6 15.34 2.46 15.91
C VAL A 6 15.78 2.42 14.44
N GLY A 7 16.65 3.36 14.07
CA GLY A 7 17.12 3.55 12.69
C GLY A 7 16.50 4.76 12.01
N CYS A 8 17.25 5.87 11.96
CA CYS A 8 16.85 7.16 11.36
C CYS A 8 17.27 7.26 9.87
N GLY A 9 17.18 6.15 9.14
CA GLY A 9 17.32 6.13 7.69
C GLY A 9 16.06 6.64 6.97
N LYS A 10 16.03 6.44 5.65
CA LYS A 10 14.90 6.93 4.82
C LYS A 10 13.52 6.46 5.30
N VAL A 11 13.38 5.22 5.76
CA VAL A 11 12.11 4.65 6.27
C VAL A 11 11.80 5.23 7.65
N GLY A 12 12.78 5.27 8.57
CA GLY A 12 12.56 5.80 9.90
C GLY A 12 12.22 7.28 9.91
N ARG A 13 12.83 8.09 9.01
CA ARG A 13 12.48 9.49 8.79
C ARG A 13 11.01 9.63 8.37
N ASN A 14 10.62 8.95 7.30
CA ASN A 14 9.25 9.02 6.79
C ASN A 14 8.22 8.59 7.84
N LEU A 15 8.53 7.54 8.61
CA LEU A 15 7.69 7.11 9.74
C LEU A 15 7.57 8.17 10.82
N ALA A 16 8.66 8.80 11.21
CA ALA A 16 8.66 9.83 12.24
C ALA A 16 7.82 11.05 11.80
N GLU A 17 7.97 11.50 10.54
CA GLU A 17 7.19 12.60 9.96
C GLU A 17 5.68 12.29 9.95
N GLN A 18 5.31 11.06 9.58
CA GLN A 18 3.90 10.66 9.53
C GLN A 18 3.30 10.43 10.92
N LEU A 19 4.05 9.84 11.87
CA LEU A 19 3.59 9.63 13.25
C LEU A 19 3.43 10.93 14.01
N GLN A 20 4.30 11.93 13.75
CA GLN A 20 4.13 13.27 14.32
C GLN A 20 2.81 13.93 13.90
N ALA A 21 2.40 13.74 12.64
CA ALA A 21 1.13 14.26 12.15
C ALA A 21 -0.11 13.65 12.85
N GLU A 22 0.09 12.55 13.61
CA GLU A 22 -0.94 11.83 14.38
C GLU A 22 -0.89 12.14 15.89
N ASP A 23 -0.14 13.17 16.31
CA ASP A 23 0.06 13.53 17.74
C ASP A 23 0.60 12.35 18.58
N ILE A 24 1.56 11.59 18.06
CA ILE A 24 2.20 10.46 18.74
C ILE A 24 3.56 10.91 19.29
N ASP A 25 3.83 10.59 20.56
CA ASP A 25 5.13 10.84 21.19
C ASP A 25 6.21 9.95 20.59
N ILE A 26 7.26 10.54 20.00
CA ILE A 26 8.27 9.80 19.27
C ILE A 26 9.64 9.91 19.97
N THR A 27 10.30 8.77 20.15
CA THR A 27 11.72 8.71 20.50
C THR A 27 12.50 8.07 19.35
N LEU A 28 13.54 8.76 18.89
CA LEU A 28 14.41 8.35 17.78
C LEU A 28 15.72 7.78 18.33
N VAL A 29 16.16 6.62 17.82
CA VAL A 29 17.43 5.98 18.17
C VAL A 29 18.24 5.69 16.91
N ASP A 30 19.44 6.24 16.79
CA ASP A 30 20.41 5.90 15.72
C ASP A 30 21.84 6.02 16.27
N ILE A 31 22.78 5.30 15.68
CA ILE A 31 24.22 5.40 16.03
C ILE A 31 24.86 6.66 15.45
N VAL A 32 24.23 7.32 14.49
CA VAL A 32 24.75 8.50 13.79
C VAL A 32 24.07 9.75 14.34
N ALA A 33 24.84 10.56 15.08
CA ALA A 33 24.34 11.77 15.73
C ALA A 33 23.72 12.78 14.72
N ASP A 34 24.37 12.98 13.56
CA ASP A 34 23.89 13.93 12.56
C ASP A 34 22.48 13.62 12.06
N LYS A 35 22.13 12.34 11.94
CA LYS A 35 20.76 11.94 11.53
C LYS A 35 19.72 12.25 12.60
N ILE A 36 20.07 12.08 13.86
CA ILE A 36 19.20 12.41 15.00
C ILE A 36 18.99 13.91 15.05
N ASN A 37 20.08 14.70 15.00
CA ASN A 37 20.01 16.15 15.07
C ASN A 37 19.15 16.73 13.92
N ASP A 38 19.41 16.30 12.68
CA ASP A 38 18.67 16.74 11.50
C ASP A 38 17.17 16.42 11.58
N LEU A 39 16.81 15.28 12.17
CA LEU A 39 15.42 14.92 12.38
C LEU A 39 14.77 15.73 13.50
N CYS A 40 15.41 15.85 14.65
CA CYS A 40 14.88 16.57 15.80
C CYS A 40 14.79 18.10 15.56
N GLU A 41 15.51 18.67 14.58
CA GLU A 41 15.34 20.04 14.14
C GLU A 41 13.99 20.27 13.41
N ASN A 42 13.45 19.23 12.77
CA ASN A 42 12.26 19.33 11.93
C ASN A 42 11.02 18.62 12.53
N ILE A 43 11.24 17.73 13.50
CA ILE A 43 10.21 16.89 14.11
C ILE A 43 10.27 17.05 15.63
N ASP A 44 9.13 17.22 16.28
CA ASP A 44 9.03 17.19 17.74
C ASP A 44 9.21 15.77 18.26
N ALA A 45 10.46 15.37 18.47
CA ALA A 45 10.83 14.03 18.90
C ALA A 45 12.05 14.06 19.83
N MET A 46 12.11 13.12 20.76
CA MET A 46 13.28 12.90 21.59
C MET A 46 14.34 12.10 20.82
N GLY A 47 15.58 12.56 20.79
CA GLY A 47 16.68 11.92 20.07
C GLY A 47 17.69 11.27 21.00
N ILE A 48 18.01 9.98 20.81
CA ILE A 48 19.02 9.21 21.54
C ILE A 48 20.07 8.68 20.57
N VAL A 49 21.32 9.08 20.78
CA VAL A 49 22.46 8.58 19.99
C VAL A 49 23.04 7.32 20.63
N GLY A 50 22.81 6.16 19.98
CA GLY A 50 23.27 4.90 20.53
C GLY A 50 22.89 3.67 19.70
N ASN A 51 23.38 2.52 20.13
CA ASN A 51 23.08 1.25 19.50
C ASN A 51 21.72 0.72 20.01
N GLY A 52 20.74 0.55 19.12
CA GLY A 52 19.41 0.03 19.47
C GLY A 52 19.40 -1.41 20.03
N ALA A 53 20.48 -2.17 19.87
CA ALA A 53 20.63 -3.47 20.54
C ALA A 53 21.26 -3.36 21.95
N SER A 54 21.52 -2.16 22.47
CA SER A 54 21.95 -1.93 23.84
C SER A 54 20.74 -1.71 24.75
N ILE A 55 20.59 -2.53 25.78
CA ILE A 55 19.53 -2.34 26.77
C ILE A 55 19.61 -0.96 27.45
N ASN A 56 20.80 -0.44 27.70
CA ASN A 56 21.02 0.87 28.33
C ASN A 56 20.48 1.99 27.40
N THR A 57 20.79 1.92 26.08
CA THR A 57 20.28 2.86 25.09
C THR A 57 18.75 2.80 24.99
N LEU A 58 18.18 1.59 25.00
CA LEU A 58 16.73 1.42 24.96
C LEU A 58 16.04 1.89 26.25
N MET A 59 16.67 1.71 27.41
CA MET A 59 16.16 2.24 28.67
C MET A 59 16.20 3.77 28.70
N GLU A 60 17.27 4.40 28.18
CA GLU A 60 17.36 5.85 28.01
C GLU A 60 16.28 6.36 27.01
N ALA A 61 15.94 5.56 26.00
CA ALA A 61 14.86 5.84 25.05
C ALA A 61 13.46 5.62 25.63
N GLY A 62 13.31 5.14 26.86
CA GLY A 62 12.03 4.91 27.53
C GLY A 62 11.37 3.59 27.16
N VAL A 63 12.13 2.54 26.83
CA VAL A 63 11.55 1.23 26.44
C VAL A 63 10.71 0.58 27.53
N ASP A 64 10.93 0.94 28.81
CA ASP A 64 10.16 0.49 29.96
C ASP A 64 8.73 1.03 30.02
N THR A 65 8.43 2.10 29.30
CA THR A 65 7.09 2.73 29.22
C THR A 65 6.51 2.76 27.82
N ALA A 66 7.34 2.47 26.80
CA ALA A 66 6.93 2.55 25.39
C ALA A 66 5.82 1.54 25.05
N ASP A 67 4.85 1.97 24.26
CA ASP A 67 3.78 1.13 23.71
C ASP A 67 4.29 0.30 22.53
N ILE A 68 5.08 0.91 21.65
CA ILE A 68 5.58 0.25 20.43
C ILE A 68 7.07 0.58 20.22
N LEU A 69 7.84 -0.43 19.81
CA LEU A 69 9.18 -0.25 19.26
C LEU A 69 9.22 -0.69 17.80
N ILE A 70 9.72 0.20 16.92
CA ILE A 70 9.86 -0.03 15.48
C ILE A 70 11.33 -0.06 15.11
N ALA A 71 11.85 -1.21 14.68
CA ALA A 71 13.24 -1.38 14.28
C ALA A 71 13.36 -1.43 12.74
N VAL A 72 13.97 -0.39 12.15
CA VAL A 72 14.09 -0.20 10.69
C VAL A 72 15.53 0.16 10.27
N THR A 73 16.51 -0.37 10.98
CA THR A 73 17.94 -0.19 10.66
C THR A 73 18.33 -0.91 9.36
N ALA A 74 19.59 -0.82 8.96
CA ALA A 74 20.08 -1.49 7.74
C ALA A 74 20.25 -3.02 7.89
N SER A 75 20.33 -3.56 9.12
CA SER A 75 20.51 -5.01 9.39
C SER A 75 19.21 -5.63 9.90
N ASP A 76 18.81 -6.72 9.25
CA ASP A 76 17.64 -7.52 9.63
C ASP A 76 17.83 -8.16 11.02
N GLU A 77 19.03 -8.68 11.28
CA GLU A 77 19.39 -9.31 12.56
C GLU A 77 19.37 -8.29 13.71
N LEU A 78 19.88 -7.07 13.46
CA LEU A 78 19.84 -5.99 14.44
C LEU A 78 18.39 -5.58 14.73
N ASN A 79 17.54 -5.49 13.71
CA ASN A 79 16.13 -5.18 13.89
C ASN A 79 15.40 -6.22 14.75
N LEU A 80 15.64 -7.50 14.49
CA LEU A 80 15.09 -8.61 15.29
C LEU A 80 15.62 -8.58 16.73
N LEU A 81 16.92 -8.27 16.91
CA LEU A 81 17.53 -8.20 18.24
C LEU A 81 16.98 -7.02 19.05
N CYS A 82 16.80 -5.83 18.44
CA CYS A 82 16.17 -4.68 19.10
C CYS A 82 14.76 -5.05 19.59
N CYS A 83 13.97 -5.68 18.73
CA CYS A 83 12.61 -6.11 19.07
C CYS A 83 12.59 -7.14 20.22
N LEU A 84 13.51 -8.11 20.21
CA LEU A 84 13.62 -9.11 21.25
C LEU A 84 13.96 -8.47 22.61
N ILE A 85 14.91 -7.54 22.64
CA ILE A 85 15.32 -6.84 23.87
C ILE A 85 14.16 -6.00 24.41
N ALA A 86 13.49 -5.23 23.53
CA ALA A 86 12.34 -4.40 23.92
C ALA A 86 11.21 -5.23 24.50
N GLN A 87 10.87 -6.34 23.87
CA GLN A 87 9.83 -7.24 24.36
C GLN A 87 10.17 -7.84 25.74
N LYS A 88 11.46 -8.12 25.99
CA LYS A 88 11.89 -8.65 27.29
C LYS A 88 11.99 -7.56 28.37
N ALA A 89 12.18 -6.30 27.98
CA ALA A 89 12.21 -5.17 28.92
C ALA A 89 10.82 -4.80 29.44
N ASN A 90 9.79 -4.70 28.57
CA ASN A 90 8.48 -4.21 28.95
C ASN A 90 7.29 -4.85 28.20
N HIS A 91 7.47 -5.97 27.53
CA HIS A 91 6.43 -6.56 26.69
C HIS A 91 5.76 -5.59 25.70
N CYS A 92 6.44 -4.49 25.31
CA CYS A 92 5.92 -3.57 24.33
C CYS A 92 5.71 -4.28 22.97
N GLN A 93 4.79 -3.77 22.18
CA GLN A 93 4.59 -4.28 20.83
C GLN A 93 5.81 -3.96 19.97
N THR A 94 6.22 -4.88 19.11
CA THR A 94 7.46 -4.73 18.35
C THR A 94 7.25 -4.95 16.87
N ILE A 95 7.83 -4.08 16.05
CA ILE A 95 7.79 -4.14 14.59
C ILE A 95 9.22 -4.21 14.07
N ALA A 96 9.56 -5.28 13.33
CA ALA A 96 10.87 -5.46 12.74
C ALA A 96 10.82 -5.40 11.22
N ARG A 97 11.74 -4.62 10.60
CA ARG A 97 11.99 -4.69 9.17
C ARG A 97 12.93 -5.85 8.87
N VAL A 98 12.48 -6.82 8.04
CA VAL A 98 13.28 -7.97 7.60
C VAL A 98 13.14 -8.12 6.10
N ARG A 99 14.23 -7.94 5.34
CA ARG A 99 14.25 -7.87 3.87
C ARG A 99 14.78 -9.12 3.20
N ASN A 100 15.68 -9.82 3.88
CA ASN A 100 16.40 -10.94 3.30
C ASN A 100 15.43 -12.10 2.96
N PRO A 101 15.40 -12.55 1.70
CA PRO A 101 14.54 -13.65 1.27
C PRO A 101 14.77 -14.98 2.01
N ILE A 102 15.96 -15.18 2.60
CA ILE A 102 16.29 -16.37 3.40
C ILE A 102 15.30 -16.51 4.57
N TYR A 103 14.96 -15.42 5.23
CA TYR A 103 14.00 -15.41 6.34
C TYR A 103 12.55 -15.55 5.89
N GLY A 104 12.25 -15.36 4.61
CA GLY A 104 10.88 -15.30 4.09
C GLY A 104 10.04 -16.56 4.37
N LYS A 105 10.64 -17.74 4.33
CA LYS A 105 9.99 -19.02 4.65
C LYS A 105 9.84 -19.26 6.16
N GLU A 106 10.68 -18.61 6.96
CA GLU A 106 10.79 -18.83 8.40
C GLU A 106 10.18 -17.69 9.22
N ILE A 107 9.63 -16.67 8.55
CA ILE A 107 9.06 -15.48 9.20
C ILE A 107 8.02 -15.85 10.27
N GLY A 108 7.15 -16.82 10.01
CA GLY A 108 6.15 -17.29 10.97
C GLY A 108 6.79 -17.85 12.24
N PHE A 109 7.80 -18.70 12.08
CA PHE A 109 8.56 -19.28 13.18
C PHE A 109 9.34 -18.22 13.97
N ILE A 110 10.03 -17.31 13.25
CA ILE A 110 10.81 -16.22 13.86
C ILE A 110 9.87 -15.31 14.66
N LYS A 111 8.74 -14.90 14.08
CA LYS A 111 7.72 -14.06 14.73
C LYS A 111 7.24 -14.70 16.02
N GLU A 112 6.84 -15.96 15.98
CA GLU A 112 6.31 -16.69 17.13
C GLU A 112 7.37 -16.89 18.23
N ARG A 113 8.58 -17.32 17.85
CA ARG A 113 9.64 -17.68 18.83
C ARG A 113 10.34 -16.46 19.44
N LEU A 114 10.50 -15.39 18.67
CA LEU A 114 11.06 -14.14 19.20
C LEU A 114 9.99 -13.23 19.79
N GLY A 115 8.70 -13.54 19.64
CA GLY A 115 7.59 -12.73 20.12
C GLY A 115 7.46 -11.39 19.40
N VAL A 116 8.01 -11.26 18.20
CA VAL A 116 7.88 -10.03 17.40
C VAL A 116 6.43 -9.88 16.94
N THR A 117 5.83 -8.75 17.23
CA THR A 117 4.40 -8.54 16.94
C THR A 117 4.14 -8.44 15.44
N MET A 118 5.01 -7.73 14.71
CA MET A 118 4.90 -7.57 13.27
C MET A 118 6.27 -7.63 12.59
N ILE A 119 6.35 -8.32 11.46
CA ILE A 119 7.53 -8.31 10.59
C ILE A 119 7.12 -7.72 9.24
N ILE A 120 7.88 -6.74 8.76
CA ILE A 120 7.66 -6.06 7.48
C ILE A 120 8.82 -6.30 6.54
N ASN A 121 8.48 -6.65 5.30
CA ASN A 121 9.40 -6.73 4.19
C ASN A 121 8.98 -5.72 3.10
N PRO A 122 9.63 -4.56 3.02
CA PRO A 122 9.28 -3.51 2.05
C PRO A 122 9.37 -3.98 0.60
N GLU A 123 10.37 -4.77 0.29
CA GLU A 123 10.61 -5.25 -1.06
C GLU A 123 9.55 -6.26 -1.50
N LEU A 124 9.13 -7.13 -0.59
CA LEU A 124 8.02 -8.06 -0.83
C LEU A 124 6.69 -7.30 -0.97
N ALA A 125 6.45 -6.31 -0.12
CA ALA A 125 5.22 -5.51 -0.17
C ALA A 125 5.12 -4.75 -1.51
N ALA A 126 6.20 -4.10 -1.95
CA ALA A 126 6.27 -3.44 -3.25
C ALA A 126 6.05 -4.42 -4.42
N ALA A 127 6.68 -5.60 -4.37
CA ALA A 127 6.48 -6.63 -5.38
C ALA A 127 5.03 -7.13 -5.45
N GLN A 128 4.37 -7.28 -4.31
CA GLN A 128 2.97 -7.66 -4.24
C GLN A 128 2.05 -6.58 -4.82
N GLU A 129 2.33 -5.31 -4.57
CA GLU A 129 1.58 -4.20 -5.16
C GLU A 129 1.73 -4.17 -6.67
N ILE A 130 2.96 -4.27 -7.18
CA ILE A 130 3.21 -4.36 -8.63
C ILE A 130 2.48 -5.57 -9.23
N SER A 131 2.54 -6.73 -8.60
CA SER A 131 1.88 -7.94 -9.11
C SER A 131 0.35 -7.78 -9.20
N ARG A 132 -0.27 -7.06 -8.26
CA ARG A 132 -1.70 -6.71 -8.31
C ARG A 132 -2.02 -5.79 -9.50
N LEU A 133 -1.18 -4.77 -9.74
CA LEU A 133 -1.34 -3.88 -10.89
C LEU A 133 -1.22 -4.63 -12.23
N LEU A 134 -0.34 -5.62 -12.33
CA LEU A 134 -0.19 -6.43 -13.54
C LEU A 134 -1.32 -7.45 -13.72
N ARG A 135 -2.01 -7.81 -12.65
CA ARG A 135 -3.25 -8.60 -12.72
C ARG A 135 -4.43 -7.79 -13.27
N PHE A 136 -4.46 -6.46 -12.98
CA PHE A 136 -5.46 -5.51 -13.48
C PHE A 136 -4.77 -4.32 -14.18
N PRO A 137 -4.31 -4.51 -15.43
CA PRO A 137 -3.45 -3.51 -16.10
C PRO A 137 -4.07 -2.12 -16.23
N SER A 138 -5.39 -2.03 -16.22
CA SER A 138 -6.11 -0.76 -16.34
C SER A 138 -6.27 0.00 -15.01
N ALA A 139 -5.96 -0.63 -13.88
CA ALA A 139 -5.92 0.06 -12.60
C ALA A 139 -4.62 0.87 -12.49
N ILE A 140 -4.72 2.05 -11.91
CA ILE A 140 -3.57 2.90 -11.59
C ILE A 140 -3.03 2.54 -10.21
N LYS A 141 -3.95 2.31 -9.25
CA LYS A 141 -3.63 1.92 -7.88
C LYS A 141 -4.62 0.85 -7.40
N ILE A 142 -4.15 -0.10 -6.60
CA ILE A 142 -4.97 -1.14 -5.98
C ILE A 142 -4.56 -1.27 -4.51
N ASP A 143 -5.41 -0.81 -3.62
CA ASP A 143 -5.29 -1.03 -2.19
C ASP A 143 -6.18 -2.20 -1.76
N THR A 144 -5.77 -2.94 -0.74
CA THR A 144 -6.55 -4.09 -0.25
C THR A 144 -7.05 -3.86 1.16
N CYS A 145 -8.34 -4.08 1.37
CA CYS A 145 -9.04 -3.98 2.65
C CYS A 145 -9.56 -5.35 3.09
N ALA A 146 -10.03 -5.47 4.33
CA ALA A 146 -10.62 -6.69 4.88
C ALA A 146 -9.71 -7.92 4.65
N ARG A 147 -8.41 -7.80 4.95
CA ARG A 147 -7.40 -8.87 4.77
C ARG A 147 -7.32 -9.39 3.32
N GLY A 148 -7.39 -8.48 2.35
CA GLY A 148 -7.28 -8.80 0.91
C GLY A 148 -8.56 -9.31 0.26
N ARG A 149 -9.69 -9.27 0.94
CA ARG A 149 -10.99 -9.71 0.40
C ARG A 149 -11.74 -8.64 -0.36
N VAL A 150 -11.44 -7.38 -0.08
CA VAL A 150 -11.99 -6.19 -0.77
C VAL A 150 -10.83 -5.42 -1.36
N GLU A 151 -10.98 -4.96 -2.57
CA GLU A 151 -10.02 -4.13 -3.27
C GLU A 151 -10.63 -2.75 -3.51
N LEU A 152 -9.84 -1.73 -3.22
CA LEU A 152 -10.07 -0.35 -3.63
C LEU A 152 -9.23 -0.11 -4.89
N LEU A 153 -9.90 0.04 -6.03
CA LEU A 153 -9.25 0.16 -7.33
C LEU A 153 -9.46 1.56 -7.88
N LYS A 154 -8.36 2.26 -8.18
CA LYS A 154 -8.35 3.57 -8.84
C LYS A 154 -8.05 3.39 -10.33
N PHE A 155 -8.87 3.97 -11.20
CA PHE A 155 -8.68 3.94 -12.65
C PHE A 155 -9.14 5.25 -13.29
N LYS A 156 -8.55 5.58 -14.44
CA LYS A 156 -8.94 6.75 -15.24
C LYS A 156 -10.07 6.37 -16.19
N VAL A 157 -11.10 7.21 -16.25
CA VAL A 157 -12.20 7.05 -17.21
C VAL A 157 -11.70 7.44 -18.61
N LEU A 158 -11.67 6.48 -19.51
CA LEU A 158 -11.26 6.67 -20.91
C LEU A 158 -12.48 6.76 -21.83
N PRO A 159 -12.37 7.45 -23.00
CA PRO A 159 -13.49 7.62 -23.94
C PRO A 159 -14.12 6.32 -24.44
N GLU A 160 -13.36 5.24 -24.49
CA GLU A 160 -13.85 3.90 -24.84
C GLU A 160 -14.68 3.21 -23.76
N PHE A 161 -14.67 3.72 -22.52
CA PHE A 161 -15.47 3.18 -21.44
C PHE A 161 -16.89 3.69 -21.51
N LYS A 162 -17.83 2.80 -21.27
CA LYS A 162 -19.26 3.12 -21.27
C LYS A 162 -19.71 3.82 -19.98
N LEU A 163 -18.89 4.76 -19.48
CA LEU A 163 -19.13 5.44 -18.19
C LEU A 163 -19.40 6.93 -18.37
N ASP A 164 -18.92 7.53 -19.45
CA ASP A 164 -19.06 8.97 -19.70
C ASP A 164 -20.53 9.42 -19.76
N GLY A 165 -20.86 10.45 -18.99
CA GLY A 165 -22.21 10.97 -18.87
C GLY A 165 -23.19 10.14 -18.03
N MET A 166 -22.73 9.04 -17.41
CA MET A 166 -23.57 8.24 -16.51
C MET A 166 -23.52 8.77 -15.08
N SER A 167 -24.66 8.75 -14.39
CA SER A 167 -24.68 8.97 -12.95
C SER A 167 -24.18 7.72 -12.20
N VAL A 168 -23.64 7.89 -10.99
CA VAL A 168 -23.15 6.79 -10.14
C VAL A 168 -24.24 5.74 -9.90
N SER A 169 -25.51 6.15 -9.69
CA SER A 169 -26.64 5.23 -9.57
C SER A 169 -26.87 4.42 -10.83
N GLN A 170 -26.79 5.07 -12.01
CA GLN A 170 -26.94 4.40 -13.30
C GLN A 170 -25.86 3.35 -13.57
N VAL A 171 -24.62 3.58 -13.07
CA VAL A 171 -23.53 2.59 -13.20
C VAL A 171 -23.90 1.28 -12.52
N SER A 172 -24.38 1.34 -11.28
CA SER A 172 -24.79 0.14 -10.53
C SER A 172 -25.95 -0.61 -11.22
N ASP A 173 -26.96 0.13 -11.70
CA ASP A 173 -28.14 -0.45 -12.33
C ASP A 173 -27.82 -1.06 -13.72
N THR A 174 -27.03 -0.34 -14.52
CA THR A 174 -26.69 -0.76 -15.90
C THR A 174 -25.78 -1.98 -15.89
N PHE A 175 -24.73 -1.96 -15.09
CA PHE A 175 -23.74 -3.03 -15.12
C PHE A 175 -24.06 -4.18 -14.17
N ARG A 176 -25.05 -4.03 -13.28
CA ARG A 176 -25.47 -5.06 -12.31
C ARG A 176 -24.24 -5.76 -11.68
N SER A 177 -23.32 -4.96 -11.23
CA SER A 177 -22.09 -5.40 -10.56
C SER A 177 -22.14 -4.94 -9.13
N ASP A 178 -21.75 -5.81 -8.22
CA ASP A 178 -21.68 -5.50 -6.79
C ASP A 178 -20.37 -4.72 -6.51
N ILE A 179 -20.41 -3.44 -6.89
CA ILE A 179 -19.32 -2.47 -6.71
C ILE A 179 -19.89 -1.17 -6.11
N LEU A 180 -19.05 -0.44 -5.42
CA LEU A 180 -19.35 0.90 -4.93
C LEU A 180 -18.36 1.90 -5.53
N VAL A 181 -18.85 2.92 -6.23
CA VAL A 181 -18.04 4.09 -6.57
C VAL A 181 -17.90 4.91 -5.29
N CYS A 182 -16.71 4.92 -4.73
CA CYS A 182 -16.47 5.53 -3.42
C CYS A 182 -15.77 6.90 -3.50
N ALA A 183 -15.12 7.21 -4.62
CA ALA A 183 -14.51 8.51 -4.82
C ALA A 183 -14.36 8.84 -6.31
N ILE A 184 -14.42 10.13 -6.61
CA ILE A 184 -14.19 10.69 -7.94
C ILE A 184 -13.27 11.90 -7.78
N GLU A 185 -12.17 11.90 -8.55
CA GLU A 185 -11.23 13.00 -8.66
C GLU A 185 -11.35 13.57 -10.07
N SER A 186 -11.82 14.78 -10.17
CA SER A 186 -11.79 15.61 -11.37
C SER A 186 -10.67 16.63 -11.25
N PRO A 187 -10.21 17.29 -12.33
CA PRO A 187 -9.07 18.22 -12.28
C PRO A 187 -9.18 19.31 -11.20
N ASP A 188 -10.42 19.68 -10.83
CA ASP A 188 -10.69 20.79 -9.90
C ASP A 188 -11.26 20.34 -8.54
N ASN A 189 -11.57 19.05 -8.36
CA ASN A 189 -12.26 18.60 -7.15
C ASN A 189 -12.07 17.10 -6.85
N VAL A 190 -11.93 16.79 -5.57
CA VAL A 190 -11.96 15.43 -5.02
C VAL A 190 -13.23 15.28 -4.19
N SER A 191 -14.09 14.31 -4.51
CA SER A 191 -15.37 14.14 -3.84
C SER A 191 -15.72 12.67 -3.58
N ILE A 192 -16.46 12.44 -2.50
CA ILE A 192 -17.21 11.22 -2.27
C ILE A 192 -18.56 11.40 -2.95
N PRO A 193 -18.84 10.69 -4.06
CA PRO A 193 -19.99 11.01 -4.91
C PRO A 193 -21.30 10.53 -4.29
N GLY A 194 -22.35 11.34 -4.46
CA GLY A 194 -23.73 10.86 -4.33
C GLY A 194 -24.17 10.07 -5.58
N GLY A 195 -25.34 9.43 -5.50
CA GLY A 195 -25.87 8.63 -6.61
C GLY A 195 -26.18 9.42 -7.90
N ASP A 196 -26.37 10.71 -7.79
CA ASP A 196 -26.67 11.69 -8.86
C ASP A 196 -25.41 12.29 -9.51
N HIS A 197 -24.25 12.07 -8.93
CA HIS A 197 -22.97 12.55 -9.49
C HIS A 197 -22.72 11.94 -10.87
N ILE A 198 -22.37 12.77 -11.85
CA ILE A 198 -22.12 12.34 -13.23
C ILE A 198 -20.63 12.14 -13.45
N ILE A 199 -20.27 11.00 -13.99
CA ILE A 199 -18.89 10.63 -14.32
C ILE A 199 -18.55 11.16 -15.71
N HIS A 200 -17.36 11.73 -15.86
CA HIS A 200 -16.87 12.28 -17.12
C HIS A 200 -15.57 11.61 -17.57
N ASN A 201 -15.32 11.67 -18.88
CA ASN A 201 -14.02 11.26 -19.42
C ASN A 201 -12.89 12.07 -18.79
N GLY A 202 -11.83 11.36 -18.40
CA GLY A 202 -10.65 11.94 -17.73
C GLY A 202 -10.73 11.90 -16.21
N ASP A 203 -11.92 11.69 -15.61
CA ASP A 203 -12.05 11.52 -14.17
C ASP A 203 -11.25 10.31 -13.68
N MET A 204 -10.70 10.43 -12.48
CA MET A 204 -10.12 9.32 -11.74
C MET A 204 -11.17 8.76 -10.80
N VAL A 205 -11.61 7.54 -11.06
CA VAL A 205 -12.68 6.88 -10.29
C VAL A 205 -12.09 5.80 -9.41
N SER A 206 -12.44 5.83 -8.12
CA SER A 206 -12.12 4.79 -7.16
C SER A 206 -13.35 3.96 -6.85
N ILE A 207 -13.24 2.64 -7.03
CA ILE A 207 -14.30 1.68 -6.70
C ILE A 207 -13.86 0.73 -5.61
N LEU A 208 -14.82 0.36 -4.75
CA LEU A 208 -14.67 -0.69 -3.76
C LEU A 208 -15.41 -1.93 -4.24
N ALA A 209 -14.73 -3.07 -4.32
CA ALA A 209 -15.31 -4.32 -4.80
C ALA A 209 -14.52 -5.55 -4.31
N SER A 210 -15.16 -6.74 -4.34
CA SER A 210 -14.39 -7.97 -4.30
C SER A 210 -13.58 -8.15 -5.60
N PRO A 211 -12.44 -8.87 -5.60
CA PRO A 211 -11.63 -9.10 -6.81
C PRO A 211 -12.44 -9.66 -8.00
N LEU A 212 -13.41 -10.54 -7.73
CA LEU A 212 -14.27 -11.12 -8.75
C LEU A 212 -15.25 -10.10 -9.34
N ASN A 213 -15.85 -9.27 -8.48
CA ASN A 213 -16.80 -8.24 -8.90
C ASN A 213 -16.11 -7.11 -9.66
N ALA A 214 -14.90 -6.72 -9.23
CA ALA A 214 -14.07 -5.77 -9.95
C ALA A 214 -13.74 -6.25 -11.37
N ALA A 215 -13.26 -7.50 -11.51
CA ALA A 215 -12.98 -8.09 -12.82
C ALA A 215 -14.22 -8.17 -13.71
N SER A 216 -15.39 -8.51 -13.13
CA SER A 216 -16.67 -8.52 -13.86
C SER A 216 -17.09 -7.14 -14.33
N PHE A 217 -16.98 -6.14 -13.46
CA PHE A 217 -17.31 -4.75 -13.76
C PHE A 217 -16.44 -4.19 -14.88
N PHE A 218 -15.11 -4.31 -14.74
CA PHE A 218 -14.17 -3.83 -15.75
C PHE A 218 -14.43 -4.42 -17.13
N ARG A 219 -14.75 -5.72 -17.22
CA ARG A 219 -15.12 -6.36 -18.48
C ARG A 219 -16.40 -5.75 -19.10
N LYS A 220 -17.38 -5.43 -18.27
CA LYS A 220 -18.67 -4.86 -18.74
C LYS A 220 -18.53 -3.42 -19.23
N ILE A 221 -17.65 -2.62 -18.64
CA ILE A 221 -17.38 -1.26 -19.12
C ILE A 221 -16.48 -1.21 -20.35
N GLY A 222 -15.97 -2.36 -20.81
CA GLY A 222 -15.14 -2.46 -22.01
C GLY A 222 -13.63 -2.48 -21.72
N LEU A 223 -13.26 -2.57 -20.47
CA LEU A 223 -11.87 -2.58 -20.03
C LEU A 223 -11.23 -3.96 -20.24
N LYS A 224 -10.00 -4.01 -20.74
CA LYS A 224 -9.23 -5.26 -20.82
C LYS A 224 -8.91 -5.75 -19.41
N THR A 225 -9.55 -6.84 -18.98
CA THR A 225 -9.39 -7.41 -17.62
C THR A 225 -8.43 -8.57 -17.58
N ASN A 226 -7.85 -8.95 -18.72
CA ASN A 226 -6.91 -10.05 -18.74
C ASN A 226 -5.60 -9.59 -18.09
N GLN A 227 -5.12 -10.37 -17.13
CA GLN A 227 -3.77 -10.18 -16.63
C GLN A 227 -2.77 -10.19 -17.79
N VAL A 228 -1.68 -9.48 -17.65
CA VAL A 228 -0.61 -9.47 -18.64
C VAL A 228 -0.04 -10.90 -18.80
N LYS A 229 0.38 -11.26 -20.00
CA LYS A 229 0.94 -12.59 -20.28
C LYS A 229 2.46 -12.61 -20.13
N ASN A 230 3.09 -11.47 -20.29
CA ASN A 230 4.53 -11.32 -20.19
C ASN A 230 4.91 -9.99 -19.51
N CYS A 231 6.10 -9.97 -18.93
CA CYS A 231 6.64 -8.83 -18.23
C CYS A 231 8.15 -8.73 -18.48
N ILE A 232 8.60 -7.55 -18.89
CA ILE A 232 10.03 -7.21 -18.89
C ILE A 232 10.31 -6.35 -17.65
N ILE A 233 11.28 -6.78 -16.85
CA ILE A 233 11.72 -6.09 -15.62
C ILE A 233 13.14 -5.59 -15.86
N VAL A 234 13.38 -4.29 -15.67
CA VAL A 234 14.72 -3.69 -15.69
C VAL A 234 15.24 -3.50 -14.27
N GLY A 235 16.38 -4.12 -13.99
CA GLY A 235 17.00 -4.18 -12.67
C GLY A 235 16.71 -5.49 -11.93
N GLY A 236 17.75 -6.22 -11.52
CA GLY A 236 17.69 -7.53 -10.86
C GLY A 236 17.74 -7.48 -9.32
N GLY A 237 17.22 -6.42 -8.71
CA GLY A 237 17.21 -6.23 -7.26
C GLY A 237 16.30 -7.20 -6.49
N THR A 238 16.15 -6.96 -5.19
CA THR A 238 15.32 -7.83 -4.31
C THR A 238 13.83 -7.72 -4.64
N ILE A 239 13.34 -6.51 -5.00
CA ILE A 239 11.94 -6.34 -5.47
C ILE A 239 11.70 -7.17 -6.73
N SER A 240 12.64 -7.13 -7.69
CA SER A 240 12.54 -7.89 -8.94
C SER A 240 12.48 -9.40 -8.70
N PHE A 241 13.24 -9.90 -7.74
CA PHE A 241 13.19 -11.31 -7.33
C PHE A 241 11.80 -11.71 -6.81
N TYR A 242 11.25 -10.94 -5.86
CA TYR A 242 9.92 -11.23 -5.32
C TYR A 242 8.81 -11.07 -6.37
N LEU A 243 8.93 -10.03 -7.21
CA LEU A 243 7.97 -9.77 -8.28
C LEU A 243 7.99 -10.91 -9.31
N ALA A 244 9.17 -11.27 -9.81
CA ALA A 244 9.30 -12.34 -10.79
C ALA A 244 8.71 -13.66 -10.27
N ARG A 245 8.97 -14.01 -9.01
CA ARG A 245 8.40 -15.21 -8.37
C ARG A 245 6.87 -15.14 -8.33
N ALA A 246 6.30 -14.01 -7.91
CA ALA A 246 4.84 -13.82 -7.88
C ALA A 246 4.21 -13.91 -9.28
N LEU A 247 4.86 -13.33 -10.30
CA LEU A 247 4.38 -13.36 -11.68
C LEU A 247 4.46 -14.77 -12.29
N LEU A 248 5.53 -15.51 -12.03
CA LEU A 248 5.68 -16.90 -12.47
C LEU A 248 4.61 -17.82 -11.85
N ASP A 249 4.30 -17.62 -10.55
CA ASP A 249 3.20 -18.33 -9.89
C ASP A 249 1.84 -18.03 -10.55
N MET A 250 1.66 -16.81 -11.08
CA MET A 250 0.50 -16.37 -11.85
C MET A 250 0.53 -16.84 -13.32
N LYS A 251 1.56 -17.58 -13.75
CA LYS A 251 1.78 -18.03 -15.14
C LYS A 251 2.03 -16.88 -16.13
N ILE A 252 2.65 -15.80 -15.66
CA ILE A 252 3.14 -14.69 -16.48
C ILE A 252 4.60 -14.97 -16.81
N SER A 253 4.96 -14.89 -18.11
CA SER A 253 6.35 -15.02 -18.54
C SER A 253 7.17 -13.82 -18.10
N VAL A 254 8.34 -14.02 -17.52
CA VAL A 254 9.18 -12.96 -16.98
C VAL A 254 10.54 -12.92 -17.66
N LYS A 255 10.96 -11.73 -18.10
CA LYS A 255 12.33 -11.41 -18.49
C LYS A 255 12.90 -10.40 -17.51
N ILE A 256 14.13 -10.60 -17.02
CA ILE A 256 14.83 -9.64 -16.15
C ILE A 256 16.11 -9.22 -16.85
N ILE A 257 16.28 -7.92 -17.06
CA ILE A 257 17.51 -7.30 -17.61
C ILE A 257 18.31 -6.76 -16.43
N GLU A 258 19.53 -7.27 -16.23
CA GLU A 258 20.40 -6.90 -15.12
C GLU A 258 21.85 -6.75 -15.65
N GLN A 259 22.50 -5.63 -15.29
CA GLN A 259 23.86 -5.33 -15.76
C GLN A 259 24.95 -6.12 -15.02
N ASN A 260 24.73 -6.48 -13.76
CA ASN A 260 25.71 -7.20 -12.94
C ASN A 260 25.64 -8.72 -13.25
N LYS A 261 26.73 -9.24 -13.80
CA LYS A 261 26.82 -10.64 -14.23
C LYS A 261 26.65 -11.63 -13.06
N GLU A 262 27.28 -11.38 -11.92
CA GLU A 262 27.16 -12.25 -10.73
C GLU A 262 25.71 -12.29 -10.22
N ARG A 263 25.04 -11.14 -10.29
CA ARG A 263 23.62 -11.07 -9.93
C ARG A 263 22.74 -11.82 -10.92
N CYS A 264 23.04 -11.78 -12.22
CA CYS A 264 22.35 -12.58 -13.22
C CYS A 264 22.49 -14.08 -12.94
N GLU A 265 23.71 -14.55 -12.66
CA GLU A 265 23.98 -15.97 -12.32
C GLU A 265 23.15 -16.41 -11.10
N HIS A 266 23.16 -15.61 -10.03
CA HIS A 266 22.38 -15.87 -8.81
C HIS A 266 20.87 -15.88 -9.08
N LEU A 267 20.36 -14.94 -9.88
CA LEU A 267 18.93 -14.90 -10.23
C LEU A 267 18.52 -16.12 -11.07
N SER A 268 19.38 -16.58 -11.98
CA SER A 268 19.12 -17.76 -12.80
C SER A 268 18.99 -19.03 -11.95
N GLU A 269 19.74 -19.15 -10.87
CA GLU A 269 19.63 -20.26 -9.93
C GLU A 269 18.32 -20.20 -9.11
N LEU A 270 17.92 -18.99 -8.69
CA LEU A 270 16.74 -18.79 -7.83
C LEU A 270 15.42 -18.78 -8.60
N LEU A 271 15.44 -18.44 -9.90
CA LEU A 271 14.28 -18.26 -10.78
C LEU A 271 14.46 -19.03 -12.09
N PRO A 272 14.47 -20.37 -12.07
CA PRO A 272 14.76 -21.19 -13.24
C PRO A 272 13.74 -21.02 -14.39
N ASP A 273 12.53 -20.55 -14.07
CA ASP A 273 11.46 -20.33 -15.04
C ASP A 273 11.46 -18.88 -15.62
N ALA A 274 12.35 -18.01 -15.16
CA ALA A 274 12.52 -16.67 -15.70
C ALA A 274 13.65 -16.61 -16.72
N THR A 275 13.54 -15.73 -17.72
CA THR A 275 14.65 -15.43 -18.63
C THR A 275 15.49 -14.30 -18.03
N ILE A 276 16.75 -14.57 -17.72
CA ILE A 276 17.68 -13.58 -17.18
C ILE A 276 18.63 -13.12 -18.28
N ILE A 277 18.69 -11.82 -18.51
CA ILE A 277 19.47 -11.18 -19.56
C ILE A 277 20.55 -10.32 -18.92
N ASN A 278 21.82 -10.63 -19.18
CA ASN A 278 22.91 -9.79 -18.73
C ASN A 278 23.13 -8.66 -19.71
N GLY A 279 22.75 -7.44 -19.32
CA GLY A 279 22.86 -6.27 -20.17
C GLY A 279 22.48 -4.97 -19.46
N ASP A 280 22.81 -3.89 -20.11
CA ASP A 280 22.43 -2.54 -19.66
C ASP A 280 20.99 -2.24 -20.10
N GLY A 281 20.08 -2.09 -19.12
CA GLY A 281 18.69 -1.78 -19.37
C GLY A 281 18.41 -0.41 -19.99
N THR A 282 19.41 0.49 -20.03
CA THR A 282 19.31 1.77 -20.74
C THR A 282 19.60 1.65 -22.23
N ASN A 283 20.14 0.50 -22.66
CA ASN A 283 20.43 0.26 -24.06
C ASN A 283 19.16 -0.01 -24.86
N ARG A 284 18.78 1.00 -25.67
CA ARG A 284 17.58 0.94 -26.52
C ARG A 284 17.56 -0.29 -27.46
N SER A 285 18.69 -0.65 -28.06
CA SER A 285 18.77 -1.78 -28.99
C SER A 285 18.45 -3.10 -28.26
N LEU A 286 19.01 -3.27 -27.06
CA LEU A 286 18.73 -4.43 -26.22
C LEU A 286 17.25 -4.56 -25.86
N LEU A 287 16.62 -3.44 -25.45
CA LEU A 287 15.19 -3.44 -25.11
C LEU A 287 14.32 -3.82 -26.31
N LEU A 288 14.65 -3.37 -27.50
CA LEU A 288 13.93 -3.71 -28.73
C LEU A 288 14.16 -5.17 -29.13
N GLU A 289 15.39 -5.67 -29.05
CA GLU A 289 15.75 -7.10 -29.31
C GLU A 289 15.01 -8.02 -28.34
N GLU A 290 14.83 -7.61 -27.08
CA GLU A 290 14.11 -8.38 -26.08
C GLU A 290 12.58 -8.27 -26.18
N GLY A 291 12.07 -7.51 -27.15
CA GLY A 291 10.66 -7.48 -27.50
C GLY A 291 9.84 -6.49 -26.69
N LEU A 292 10.40 -5.33 -26.30
CA LEU A 292 9.67 -4.30 -25.57
C LEU A 292 8.42 -3.83 -26.32
N THR A 293 8.44 -3.75 -27.64
CA THR A 293 7.30 -3.32 -28.48
C THR A 293 6.10 -4.26 -28.41
N GLU A 294 6.31 -5.53 -28.07
CA GLU A 294 5.29 -6.58 -28.00
C GLU A 294 5.01 -7.01 -26.56
N SER A 295 5.72 -6.41 -25.60
CA SER A 295 5.52 -6.72 -24.19
C SER A 295 4.20 -6.15 -23.68
N GLU A 296 3.43 -6.95 -22.94
CA GLU A 296 2.20 -6.50 -22.31
C GLU A 296 2.45 -5.71 -21.00
N SER A 297 3.65 -5.85 -20.41
CA SER A 297 4.06 -5.03 -19.27
C SER A 297 5.56 -4.78 -19.22
N PHE A 298 5.92 -3.61 -18.71
CA PHE A 298 7.29 -3.17 -18.52
C PHE A 298 7.45 -2.51 -17.16
N VAL A 299 8.39 -3.02 -16.37
CA VAL A 299 8.59 -2.62 -14.97
C VAL A 299 10.03 -2.18 -14.75
N THR A 300 10.23 -0.95 -14.28
CA THR A 300 11.56 -0.38 -14.03
C THR A 300 11.86 -0.34 -12.54
N LEU A 301 12.88 -1.10 -12.12
CA LEU A 301 13.25 -1.32 -10.72
C LEU A 301 14.74 -1.09 -10.46
N THR A 302 15.39 -0.22 -11.24
CA THR A 302 16.79 0.16 -10.99
C THR A 302 16.92 0.98 -9.70
N ASN A 303 18.15 1.32 -9.30
CA ASN A 303 18.37 2.15 -8.12
C ASN A 303 18.37 3.66 -8.44
N LEU A 304 18.19 4.03 -9.70
CA LEU A 304 18.18 5.41 -10.19
C LEU A 304 16.75 5.78 -10.59
N ASP A 305 16.14 6.68 -9.84
CA ASP A 305 14.74 7.07 -10.02
C ASP A 305 14.53 7.74 -11.39
N GLU A 306 15.44 8.63 -11.78
CA GLU A 306 15.42 9.31 -13.07
C GLU A 306 15.49 8.32 -14.24
N GLU A 307 16.34 7.29 -14.11
CA GLU A 307 16.46 6.21 -15.10
C GLU A 307 15.14 5.43 -15.22
N ASN A 308 14.52 5.07 -14.08
CA ASN A 308 13.26 4.36 -14.07
C ASN A 308 12.15 5.16 -14.78
N VAL A 309 12.08 6.47 -14.54
CA VAL A 309 11.13 7.38 -15.20
C VAL A 309 11.39 7.48 -16.69
N PHE A 310 12.64 7.72 -17.11
CA PHE A 310 12.99 7.82 -18.53
C PHE A 310 12.76 6.53 -19.30
N LEU A 311 13.04 5.37 -18.70
CA LEU A 311 12.77 4.07 -19.30
C LEU A 311 11.26 3.84 -19.48
N ALA A 312 10.45 4.22 -18.50
CA ALA A 312 8.99 4.14 -18.60
C ALA A 312 8.46 5.08 -19.71
N LEU A 313 8.95 6.32 -19.81
CA LEU A 313 8.60 7.26 -20.89
C LEU A 313 8.99 6.71 -22.25
N PHE A 314 10.19 6.13 -22.38
CA PHE A 314 10.61 5.49 -23.61
C PHE A 314 9.68 4.33 -23.99
N ALA A 315 9.38 3.43 -23.06
CA ALA A 315 8.46 2.32 -23.29
C ALA A 315 7.07 2.81 -23.73
N LYS A 316 6.55 3.88 -23.08
CA LYS A 316 5.27 4.51 -23.46
C LYS A 316 5.27 5.01 -24.90
N SER A 317 6.41 5.52 -25.39
CA SER A 317 6.49 6.08 -26.75
C SER A 317 6.46 5.02 -27.85
N ILE A 318 6.70 3.74 -27.53
CA ILE A 318 6.87 2.67 -28.52
C ILE A 318 6.00 1.42 -28.28
N SER A 319 5.29 1.36 -27.17
CA SER A 319 4.45 0.19 -26.80
C SER A 319 3.19 0.62 -26.06
N ASP A 320 2.20 -0.27 -26.07
CA ASP A 320 0.98 -0.19 -25.25
C ASP A 320 1.11 -0.98 -23.93
N ALA A 321 2.33 -1.25 -23.50
CA ALA A 321 2.59 -2.03 -22.29
C ALA A 321 2.04 -1.34 -21.04
N LYS A 322 1.58 -2.12 -20.07
CA LYS A 322 1.36 -1.62 -18.71
C LYS A 322 2.69 -1.23 -18.09
N LEU A 323 2.85 0.04 -17.79
CA LEU A 323 4.09 0.59 -17.24
C LEU A 323 4.00 0.69 -15.71
N VAL A 324 5.07 0.28 -15.04
CA VAL A 324 5.25 0.49 -13.60
C VAL A 324 6.68 0.94 -13.33
N ALA A 325 6.82 2.10 -12.70
CA ALA A 325 8.12 2.66 -12.35
C ALA A 325 8.31 2.75 -10.84
N LYS A 326 9.49 2.36 -10.34
CA LYS A 326 9.87 2.56 -8.94
C LYS A 326 10.51 3.94 -8.79
N VAL A 327 10.04 4.70 -7.78
CA VAL A 327 10.62 5.96 -7.36
C VAL A 327 10.89 5.91 -5.85
N ASN A 328 12.07 6.38 -5.43
CA ASN A 328 12.47 6.39 -4.02
C ASN A 328 12.51 7.80 -3.42
N ARG A 329 12.51 8.86 -4.24
CA ARG A 329 12.56 10.25 -3.81
C ARG A 329 11.26 10.95 -4.16
N LEU A 330 10.66 11.62 -3.16
CA LEU A 330 9.39 12.32 -3.29
C LEU A 330 9.53 13.78 -3.75
N GLU A 331 10.76 14.28 -3.91
CA GLU A 331 11.02 15.71 -4.19
C GLU A 331 10.48 16.20 -5.54
N PHE A 332 10.10 15.30 -6.44
CA PHE A 332 9.62 15.62 -7.79
C PHE A 332 8.27 14.97 -8.13
N ASP A 333 7.49 14.54 -7.14
CA ASP A 333 6.24 13.82 -7.36
C ASP A 333 5.27 14.63 -8.22
N ASP A 334 5.09 15.93 -7.92
CA ASP A 334 4.23 16.83 -8.69
C ASP A 334 4.60 16.85 -10.19
N VAL A 335 5.88 16.74 -10.51
CA VAL A 335 6.35 16.71 -11.90
C VAL A 335 6.11 15.34 -12.51
N ILE A 336 6.39 14.28 -11.78
CA ILE A 336 6.26 12.90 -12.25
C ILE A 336 4.80 12.57 -12.55
N ASP A 337 3.86 13.02 -11.73
CA ASP A 337 2.42 12.83 -11.90
C ASP A 337 1.90 13.49 -13.20
N THR A 338 2.52 14.58 -13.63
CA THR A 338 2.17 15.24 -14.92
C THR A 338 2.62 14.43 -16.14
N LEU A 339 3.57 13.51 -16.00
CA LEU A 339 4.15 12.77 -17.14
C LEU A 339 3.29 11.59 -17.61
N ASP A 340 2.23 11.23 -16.86
CA ASP A 340 1.32 10.11 -17.20
C ASP A 340 2.07 8.82 -17.61
N ILE A 341 3.07 8.43 -16.82
CA ILE A 341 3.96 7.29 -17.10
C ILE A 341 3.42 5.93 -16.64
N GLY A 342 2.14 5.86 -16.33
CA GLY A 342 1.51 4.63 -15.80
C GLY A 342 1.45 4.61 -14.29
N SER A 343 1.77 3.48 -13.68
CA SER A 343 1.76 3.35 -12.21
C SER A 343 3.14 3.60 -11.62
N ILE A 344 3.18 4.38 -10.52
CA ILE A 344 4.41 4.65 -9.79
C ILE A 344 4.33 3.94 -8.45
N ILE A 345 5.43 3.31 -8.07
CA ILE A 345 5.55 2.60 -6.79
C ILE A 345 6.60 3.29 -5.92
N TYR A 346 6.19 3.63 -4.71
CA TYR A 346 7.03 4.22 -3.67
C TYR A 346 7.26 3.22 -2.53
N PRO A 347 8.30 2.37 -2.56
CA PRO A 347 8.49 1.30 -1.57
C PRO A 347 8.59 1.78 -0.13
N LYS A 348 9.04 3.03 0.08
CA LYS A 348 9.11 3.64 1.42
C LYS A 348 7.74 3.95 1.99
N ASN A 349 6.84 4.50 1.14
CA ASN A 349 5.50 4.85 1.57
C ASN A 349 4.71 3.59 1.91
N ILE A 350 4.80 2.56 1.08
CA ILE A 350 4.17 1.26 1.34
C ILE A 350 4.54 0.74 2.74
N THR A 351 5.83 0.84 3.10
CA THR A 351 6.29 0.39 4.42
C THR A 351 5.74 1.24 5.55
N ALA A 352 5.80 2.56 5.38
CA ALA A 352 5.28 3.50 6.36
C ALA A 352 3.76 3.31 6.56
N ASP A 353 3.01 3.18 5.48
CA ASP A 353 1.57 2.96 5.51
C ASP A 353 1.20 1.67 6.26
N TYR A 354 1.90 0.56 6.03
CA TYR A 354 1.69 -0.68 6.79
C TYR A 354 1.96 -0.52 8.28
N ILE A 355 3.04 0.19 8.65
CA ILE A 355 3.39 0.44 10.05
C ILE A 355 2.36 1.37 10.69
N LEU A 356 1.99 2.45 10.01
CA LEU A 356 0.97 3.39 10.50
C LEU A 356 -0.38 2.73 10.71
N GLN A 357 -0.82 1.91 9.77
CA GLN A 357 -2.04 1.12 9.93
C GLN A 357 -2.00 0.32 11.22
N TYR A 358 -0.86 -0.31 11.50
CA TYR A 358 -0.68 -1.09 12.72
C TYR A 358 -0.66 -0.20 13.97
N VAL A 359 0.09 0.90 13.96
CA VAL A 359 0.19 1.84 15.09
C VAL A 359 -1.17 2.43 15.43
N ARG A 360 -1.94 2.83 14.43
CA ARG A 360 -3.32 3.32 14.60
C ARG A 360 -4.25 2.24 15.15
N ALA A 361 -4.15 1.01 14.66
CA ALA A 361 -4.92 -0.10 15.19
C ALA A 361 -4.57 -0.38 16.66
N ALA A 362 -3.30 -0.27 17.04
CA ALA A 362 -2.85 -0.41 18.42
C ALA A 362 -3.32 0.75 19.31
N GLN A 363 -3.23 2.00 18.83
CA GLN A 363 -3.75 3.18 19.52
C GLN A 363 -5.26 3.08 19.76
N ASN A 364 -5.98 2.58 18.77
CA ASN A 364 -7.41 2.42 18.79
C ASN A 364 -7.86 1.24 19.70
N SER A 365 -7.03 0.24 19.94
CA SER A 365 -7.36 -0.86 20.88
C SER A 365 -7.49 -0.40 22.33
N ILE A 366 -7.02 0.82 22.65
CA ILE A 366 -7.11 1.42 24.00
C ILE A 366 -8.41 2.23 24.19
N GLY A 367 -9.37 2.21 23.24
CA GLY A 367 -10.66 2.93 23.36
C GLY A 367 -11.39 3.21 22.06
N SER A 368 -11.03 2.55 20.97
CA SER A 368 -11.66 2.71 19.67
C SER A 368 -11.96 1.36 19.01
N ASN A 369 -12.98 1.34 18.17
CA ASN A 369 -13.40 0.17 17.39
C ASN A 369 -12.79 0.12 15.98
N VAL A 370 -11.86 1.00 15.64
CA VAL A 370 -11.15 1.01 14.34
C VAL A 370 -10.09 -0.10 14.31
N GLU A 371 -10.22 -1.05 13.39
CA GLU A 371 -9.21 -2.11 13.19
C GLU A 371 -8.12 -1.70 12.21
N THR A 372 -8.47 -0.97 11.15
CA THR A 372 -7.54 -0.58 10.10
C THR A 372 -7.95 0.73 9.46
N LEU A 373 -6.98 1.54 9.06
CA LEU A 373 -7.18 2.78 8.32
C LEU A 373 -6.32 2.76 7.06
N TYR A 374 -6.93 3.10 5.92
CA TYR A 374 -6.26 3.23 4.63
C TYR A 374 -6.40 4.67 4.15
N HIS A 375 -5.29 5.29 3.76
CA HIS A 375 -5.33 6.56 3.05
C HIS A 375 -5.68 6.31 1.58
N ILE A 376 -6.68 6.98 1.11
CA ILE A 376 -7.11 6.96 -0.28
C ILE A 376 -7.08 8.36 -0.86
N LEU A 377 -7.10 8.49 -2.19
CA LEU A 377 -7.08 9.80 -2.87
C LEU A 377 -5.85 10.65 -2.46
N ASP A 378 -4.68 10.02 -2.42
CA ASP A 378 -3.40 10.66 -2.06
C ASP A 378 -3.46 11.39 -0.70
N GLY A 379 -4.18 10.79 0.27
CA GLY A 379 -4.36 11.30 1.63
C GLY A 379 -5.52 12.27 1.83
N ASN A 380 -6.30 12.57 0.78
CA ASN A 380 -7.47 13.47 0.87
C ASN A 380 -8.73 12.77 1.42
N ALA A 381 -8.76 11.45 1.45
CA ALA A 381 -9.82 10.67 2.07
C ALA A 381 -9.26 9.44 2.80
N GLU A 382 -10.08 8.86 3.66
CA GLU A 382 -9.74 7.69 4.46
C GLU A 382 -10.77 6.58 4.25
N ALA A 383 -10.31 5.33 4.23
CA ALA A 383 -11.15 4.16 4.39
C ALA A 383 -10.83 3.51 5.74
N LEU A 384 -11.80 3.50 6.66
CA LEU A 384 -11.64 2.98 8.01
C LEU A 384 -12.39 1.66 8.14
N GLU A 385 -11.75 0.67 8.73
CA GLU A 385 -12.33 -0.63 9.04
C GLU A 385 -12.69 -0.70 10.52
N PHE A 386 -13.98 -0.81 10.84
CA PHE A 386 -14.50 -0.87 12.21
C PHE A 386 -14.98 -2.28 12.54
N ALA A 387 -14.56 -2.84 13.68
CA ALA A 387 -15.16 -4.03 14.25
C ALA A 387 -16.33 -3.65 15.16
N ILE A 388 -17.51 -4.16 14.87
CA ILE A 388 -18.71 -3.91 15.66
C ILE A 388 -18.78 -4.93 16.81
N ARG A 389 -18.36 -4.52 17.99
CA ARG A 389 -18.23 -5.42 19.16
C ARG A 389 -19.42 -5.37 20.10
N GLU A 390 -20.18 -4.29 20.07
CA GLU A 390 -21.33 -4.06 20.94
C GLU A 390 -22.44 -3.29 20.21
N GLU A 391 -23.65 -3.30 20.78
CA GLU A 391 -24.77 -2.52 20.27
C GLU A 391 -24.50 -1.02 20.44
N SER A 392 -24.88 -0.24 19.44
CA SER A 392 -24.68 1.21 19.40
C SER A 392 -25.80 1.88 18.63
N GLN A 393 -25.75 3.22 18.52
CA GLN A 393 -26.76 4.00 17.80
C GLN A 393 -26.82 3.72 16.28
N VAL A 394 -25.89 2.93 15.73
CA VAL A 394 -25.84 2.57 14.31
C VAL A 394 -26.19 1.11 14.03
N THR A 395 -26.35 0.31 15.09
CA THR A 395 -26.66 -1.13 14.94
C THR A 395 -28.15 -1.37 14.74
N ASP A 396 -28.47 -2.37 13.90
CA ASP A 396 -29.84 -2.86 13.58
C ASP A 396 -30.80 -1.79 13.01
N ILE A 397 -30.26 -0.64 12.59
CA ILE A 397 -31.00 0.42 11.91
C ILE A 397 -30.66 0.36 10.41
N PRO A 398 -31.66 0.41 9.50
CA PRO A 398 -31.39 0.52 8.07
C PRO A 398 -30.49 1.72 7.75
N LEU A 399 -29.49 1.53 6.90
CA LEU A 399 -28.52 2.60 6.56
C LEU A 399 -29.21 3.84 5.99
N ALA A 400 -30.34 3.67 5.30
CA ALA A 400 -31.14 4.78 4.77
C ALA A 400 -31.77 5.65 5.85
N ASP A 401 -31.97 5.10 7.07
CA ASP A 401 -32.59 5.79 8.20
C ASP A 401 -31.56 6.41 9.15
N LEU A 402 -30.26 6.11 8.92
CA LEU A 402 -29.18 6.72 9.68
C LEU A 402 -28.90 8.14 9.16
N ASN A 403 -28.78 9.09 10.08
CA ASN A 403 -28.39 10.47 9.75
C ASN A 403 -26.85 10.52 9.61
N LEU A 404 -26.32 10.07 8.46
CA LEU A 404 -24.89 10.03 8.21
C LEU A 404 -24.33 11.43 7.89
N ARG A 405 -23.07 11.65 8.28
CA ARG A 405 -22.32 12.86 7.87
C ARG A 405 -22.22 12.95 6.35
N LYS A 406 -22.14 14.16 5.83
CA LYS A 406 -21.83 14.42 4.41
C LYS A 406 -20.40 13.93 4.11
N ASN A 407 -20.14 13.60 2.86
CA ASN A 407 -18.82 13.08 2.42
C ASN A 407 -18.37 11.82 3.20
N LEU A 408 -19.32 10.94 3.45
CA LEU A 408 -19.10 9.65 4.10
C LEU A 408 -19.98 8.60 3.44
N LEU A 409 -19.42 7.40 3.20
CA LEU A 409 -20.12 6.24 2.68
C LEU A 409 -19.83 5.00 3.52
N VAL A 410 -20.84 4.17 3.75
CA VAL A 410 -20.65 2.80 4.23
C VAL A 410 -20.24 1.95 3.04
N GLY A 411 -18.96 1.65 2.94
CA GLY A 411 -18.35 1.05 1.76
C GLY A 411 -18.58 -0.45 1.65
N CYS A 412 -18.48 -1.17 2.77
CA CYS A 412 -18.56 -2.61 2.78
C CYS A 412 -18.98 -3.14 4.14
N LEU A 413 -19.77 -4.21 4.16
CA LEU A 413 -20.08 -5.02 5.33
C LEU A 413 -19.47 -6.41 5.17
N ASN A 414 -18.67 -6.83 6.14
CA ASN A 414 -18.18 -8.20 6.25
C ASN A 414 -18.88 -8.89 7.44
N ARG A 415 -19.79 -9.80 7.15
CA ARG A 415 -20.53 -10.59 8.13
C ARG A 415 -20.15 -12.06 8.02
N ASN A 416 -19.53 -12.62 9.06
CA ASN A 416 -19.08 -14.01 9.08
C ASN A 416 -18.20 -14.40 7.88
N GLY A 417 -17.35 -13.47 7.39
CA GLY A 417 -16.49 -13.69 6.22
C GLY A 417 -17.16 -13.48 4.86
N HIS A 418 -18.47 -13.20 4.84
CA HIS A 418 -19.20 -12.83 3.63
C HIS A 418 -19.19 -11.31 3.45
N ILE A 419 -18.57 -10.87 2.37
CA ILE A 419 -18.43 -9.46 2.03
C ILE A 419 -19.55 -9.06 1.08
N ARG A 420 -20.18 -7.91 1.36
CA ARG A 420 -21.18 -7.29 0.49
C ARG A 420 -21.07 -5.78 0.50
N ILE A 421 -21.38 -5.17 -0.60
CA ILE A 421 -21.62 -3.74 -0.70
C ILE A 421 -23.03 -3.47 -0.15
N PRO A 422 -23.18 -2.70 0.93
CA PRO A 422 -24.47 -2.49 1.56
C PRO A 422 -25.37 -1.55 0.72
N ARG A 423 -26.66 -1.74 0.89
CA ARG A 423 -27.71 -0.88 0.34
C ARG A 423 -28.51 -0.22 1.46
N GLY A 424 -29.32 0.77 1.16
CA GLY A 424 -30.06 1.53 2.15
C GLY A 424 -30.88 0.71 3.17
N GLN A 425 -31.35 -0.48 2.77
CA GLN A 425 -32.13 -1.37 3.66
C GLN A 425 -31.26 -2.35 4.48
N ASP A 426 -29.95 -2.37 4.23
CA ASP A 426 -29.04 -3.20 5.04
C ASP A 426 -28.79 -2.53 6.40
N THR A 427 -28.49 -3.37 7.40
CA THR A 427 -28.20 -2.94 8.77
C THR A 427 -26.78 -3.38 9.15
N ILE A 428 -26.13 -2.58 9.98
CA ILE A 428 -24.89 -2.94 10.68
C ILE A 428 -25.30 -3.77 11.91
N GLN A 429 -24.60 -4.89 12.17
CA GLN A 429 -24.89 -5.77 13.31
C GLN A 429 -23.64 -6.05 14.13
N VAL A 430 -23.84 -6.39 15.40
CA VAL A 430 -22.75 -6.87 16.28
C VAL A 430 -22.08 -8.09 15.64
N GLY A 431 -20.76 -8.10 15.59
CA GLY A 431 -19.94 -9.11 14.93
C GLY A 431 -19.58 -8.78 13.46
N ASP A 432 -20.15 -7.73 12.90
CA ASP A 432 -19.75 -7.25 11.58
C ASP A 432 -18.39 -6.52 11.62
N THR A 433 -17.68 -6.53 10.50
CA THR A 433 -16.64 -5.56 10.20
C THR A 433 -17.16 -4.63 9.10
N VAL A 434 -17.05 -3.32 9.31
CA VAL A 434 -17.62 -2.29 8.43
C VAL A 434 -16.49 -1.42 7.88
N ILE A 435 -16.46 -1.21 6.57
CA ILE A 435 -15.54 -0.26 5.94
C ILE A 435 -16.29 1.04 5.67
N ILE A 436 -15.80 2.13 6.24
CA ILE A 436 -16.31 3.49 6.04
C ILE A 436 -15.32 4.25 5.17
N VAL A 437 -15.82 4.90 4.11
CA VAL A 437 -15.04 5.80 3.25
C VAL A 437 -15.44 7.23 3.55
N THR A 438 -14.49 8.12 3.86
CA THR A 438 -14.79 9.48 4.29
C THR A 438 -13.63 10.45 4.00
N THR A 439 -13.96 11.74 3.82
CA THR A 439 -12.97 12.83 3.82
C THR A 439 -12.76 13.42 5.22
N HIS A 440 -13.54 12.99 6.22
CA HIS A 440 -13.34 13.40 7.60
C HIS A 440 -12.16 12.63 8.20
N LYS A 441 -11.27 13.35 8.89
CA LYS A 441 -10.12 12.76 9.59
C LYS A 441 -10.46 12.53 11.07
N GLY A 442 -9.84 11.48 11.64
CA GLY A 442 -9.85 11.23 13.07
C GLY A 442 -11.13 10.61 13.63
N LEU A 443 -11.90 9.87 12.83
CA LEU A 443 -12.98 9.04 13.35
C LEU A 443 -12.38 7.93 14.23
N ARG A 444 -12.90 7.77 15.44
CA ARG A 444 -12.41 6.80 16.45
C ARG A 444 -13.40 5.67 16.72
N ASP A 445 -14.66 5.94 16.53
CA ASP A 445 -15.73 4.98 16.76
C ASP A 445 -16.72 4.97 15.59
N ILE A 446 -17.44 3.84 15.44
CA ILE A 446 -18.45 3.72 14.40
C ILE A 446 -19.58 4.74 14.55
N THR A 447 -19.88 5.19 15.76
CA THR A 447 -20.89 6.23 16.02
C THR A 447 -20.48 7.59 15.51
N ASP A 448 -19.19 7.84 15.25
CA ASP A 448 -18.70 9.10 14.67
C ASP A 448 -19.16 9.30 13.21
N ILE A 449 -19.76 8.28 12.59
CA ILE A 449 -20.36 8.43 11.25
C ILE A 449 -21.67 9.23 11.26
N LEU A 450 -22.29 9.40 12.42
CA LEU A 450 -23.53 10.16 12.57
C LEU A 450 -23.28 11.67 12.56
N ALA A 451 -24.24 12.42 11.99
CA ALA A 451 -24.17 13.89 11.86
C ALA A 451 -24.50 14.61 13.18
#